data_d9a896cea14725801e9ce3556e414a9f
#
_entry.id   d9a896cea14725801e9ce3556e414a9f
#
_cell.length_a   1.000
_cell.length_b   1.000
_cell.length_c   1.000
_cell.angle_alpha   90.00
_cell.angle_beta   90.00
_cell.angle_gamma   90.00
#
_symmetry.space_group_name_H-M   'P 1'
#
loop_
_entity.id
_entity.type
_entity.pdbx_description
1 polymer ?
#
loop_
_entity_poly.entity_id
_entity_poly.type
_entity_poly.pdbx_seq_one_letter_code
_entity_poly.pdbx_strand_id
1 'polypeptide(L)' 'VKIRVTGFPGITNKEEIRRVFSEKGTVSSVEKEVGKSTAYVTMPYDYQGLKAIHSLDGTRILGRMIIVEECFS' A
#
# COMPACT_ATOMS: atom_id res chain seq x y z
N VAL A 1 -6.01 -10.32 0.62
CA VAL A 1 -5.60 -9.67 1.88
C VAL A 1 -5.81 -8.16 1.79
N LYS A 2 -6.08 -7.56 2.93
CA LYS A 2 -6.14 -6.11 3.06
C LYS A 2 -4.84 -5.65 3.71
N ILE A 3 -4.23 -4.63 3.12
CA ILE A 3 -2.90 -4.16 3.50
C ILE A 3 -3.02 -2.72 3.96
N ARG A 4 -2.45 -2.42 5.13
CA ARG A 4 -2.39 -1.04 5.61
C ARG A 4 -1.01 -0.47 5.29
N VAL A 5 -1.00 0.69 4.66
CA VAL A 5 0.23 1.41 4.30
C VAL A 5 0.22 2.74 5.02
N THR A 6 1.29 3.04 5.74
CA THR A 6 1.43 4.30 6.47
C THR A 6 2.79 4.92 6.21
N GLY A 7 2.91 6.21 6.49
CA GLY A 7 4.20 6.91 6.46
C GLY A 7 4.48 7.70 5.18
N PHE A 8 3.70 7.52 4.12
CA PHE A 8 3.91 8.30 2.89
C PHE A 8 3.44 9.75 3.09
N PRO A 9 3.90 10.69 2.24
CA PRO A 9 3.41 12.07 2.35
C PRO A 9 1.91 12.14 2.12
N GLY A 10 1.23 13.00 2.86
CA GLY A 10 -0.22 13.15 2.75
C GLY A 10 -0.69 13.58 1.37
N ILE A 11 0.17 14.21 0.57
CA ILE A 11 -0.15 14.61 -0.81
C ILE A 11 -0.12 13.43 -1.78
N THR A 12 0.37 12.26 -1.36
CA THR A 12 0.41 11.07 -2.20
C THR A 12 -1.03 10.69 -2.57
N ASN A 13 -1.30 10.48 -3.85
CA ASN A 13 -2.64 10.12 -4.28
C ASN A 13 -2.79 8.61 -4.43
N LYS A 14 -4.04 8.16 -4.60
CA LYS A 14 -4.34 6.73 -4.73
C LYS A 14 -3.58 6.09 -5.88
N GLU A 15 -3.40 6.81 -6.97
CA GLU A 15 -2.77 6.28 -8.18
C GLU A 15 -1.30 5.93 -7.92
N GLU A 16 -0.62 6.74 -7.12
CA GLU A 16 0.76 6.46 -6.75
C GLU A 16 0.85 5.15 -5.97
N ILE A 17 -0.05 4.98 -5.01
CA ILE A 17 -0.08 3.78 -4.16
C ILE A 17 -0.46 2.56 -4.99
N ARG A 18 -1.48 2.68 -5.84
CA ARG A 18 -1.89 1.60 -6.72
C ARG A 18 -0.74 1.15 -7.63
N ARG A 19 -0.01 2.11 -8.19
CA ARG A 19 1.11 1.80 -9.08
C ARG A 19 2.17 0.97 -8.36
N VAL A 20 2.53 1.39 -7.15
CA VAL A 20 3.55 0.70 -6.36
C VAL A 20 3.15 -0.75 -6.09
N PHE A 21 1.91 -0.97 -5.68
CA PHE A 21 1.43 -2.31 -5.36
C PHE A 21 1.12 -3.15 -6.60
N SER A 22 0.73 -2.51 -7.70
CA SER A 22 0.43 -3.22 -8.95
C SER A 22 1.65 -3.90 -9.54
N GLU A 23 2.83 -3.40 -9.22
CA GLU A 23 4.07 -4.03 -9.65
C GLU A 23 4.30 -5.38 -8.95
N LYS A 24 3.64 -5.60 -7.83
CA LYS A 24 3.79 -6.83 -7.03
C LYS A 24 2.67 -7.83 -7.26
N GLY A 25 1.57 -7.41 -7.86
CA GLY A 25 0.45 -8.30 -8.13
C GLY A 25 -0.82 -7.53 -8.44
N THR A 26 -1.94 -8.25 -8.45
CA THR A 26 -3.24 -7.67 -8.76
C THR A 26 -3.76 -6.88 -7.57
N VAL A 27 -4.17 -5.63 -7.84
CA VAL A 27 -4.78 -4.75 -6.84
C VAL A 27 -6.25 -4.56 -7.22
N SER A 28 -7.16 -4.90 -6.32
CA SER A 28 -8.59 -4.73 -6.58
C SER A 28 -9.11 -3.38 -6.12
N SER A 29 -8.56 -2.83 -5.03
CA SER A 29 -8.98 -1.50 -4.58
C SER A 29 -7.89 -0.82 -3.76
N VAL A 30 -7.93 0.52 -3.75
CA VAL A 30 -7.08 1.35 -2.91
C VAL A 30 -7.99 2.41 -2.28
N GLU A 31 -7.92 2.53 -0.96
CA GLU A 31 -8.68 3.52 -0.23
C GLU A 31 -7.72 4.45 0.48
N LYS A 32 -7.89 5.75 0.28
CA LYS A 32 -7.08 6.78 0.94
C LYS A 32 -7.88 8.06 1.02
N GLU A 33 -7.90 8.66 2.21
CA GLU A 33 -8.48 9.99 2.38
C GLU A 33 -7.46 11.05 1.98
N VAL A 34 -7.95 12.13 1.36
CA VAL A 34 -7.11 13.25 0.96
C VAL A 34 -6.42 13.84 2.20
N GLY A 35 -5.12 14.08 2.11
CA GLY A 35 -4.34 14.67 3.17
C GLY A 35 -3.89 13.71 4.26
N LYS A 36 -4.32 12.46 4.21
CA LYS A 36 -3.92 11.46 5.20
C LYS A 36 -2.71 10.67 4.71
N SER A 37 -1.94 10.16 5.67
CA SER A 37 -0.75 9.35 5.39
C SER A 37 -1.02 7.86 5.61
N THR A 38 -2.26 7.45 5.53
CA THR A 38 -2.69 6.05 5.70
C THR A 38 -3.55 5.66 4.51
N ALA A 39 -3.28 4.48 3.97
CA ALA A 39 -4.06 3.92 2.87
C ALA A 39 -4.30 2.44 3.12
N TYR A 40 -5.35 1.92 2.51
CA TYR A 40 -5.68 0.50 2.56
C TYR A 40 -5.71 -0.03 1.13
N VAL A 41 -4.95 -1.07 0.88
CA VAL A 41 -4.85 -1.71 -0.43
C VAL A 41 -5.42 -3.12 -0.30
N THR A 42 -6.33 -3.48 -1.19
CA THR A 42 -6.87 -4.84 -1.24
C THR A 42 -6.25 -5.57 -2.41
N MET A 43 -5.60 -6.69 -2.11
CA MET A 43 -5.04 -7.59 -3.12
C MET A 43 -5.74 -8.93 -2.96
N PRO A 44 -6.52 -9.36 -3.96
CA PRO A 44 -7.40 -10.54 -3.79
C PRO A 44 -6.64 -11.86 -3.68
N TYR A 45 -5.41 -11.91 -4.16
CA TYR A 45 -4.61 -13.14 -4.09
C TYR A 45 -3.63 -13.04 -2.92
N ASP A 46 -3.85 -13.82 -1.88
CA ASP A 46 -3.08 -13.77 -0.64
C ASP A 46 -1.58 -13.88 -0.88
N TYR A 47 -1.18 -14.78 -1.77
CA TYR A 47 0.22 -14.96 -2.12
C TYR A 47 0.86 -13.66 -2.61
N GLN A 48 0.17 -12.95 -3.50
CA GLN A 48 0.68 -11.69 -4.03
C GLN A 48 0.70 -10.61 -2.95
N GLY A 49 -0.34 -10.56 -2.12
CA GLY A 49 -0.42 -9.58 -1.04
C GLY A 49 0.69 -9.73 -0.02
N LEU A 50 0.95 -10.95 0.41
CA LEU A 50 2.01 -11.22 1.38
C LEU A 50 3.38 -10.89 0.79
N LYS A 51 3.58 -11.20 -0.48
CA LYS A 51 4.82 -10.88 -1.17
C LYS A 51 5.01 -9.37 -1.30
N ALA A 52 3.94 -8.63 -1.55
CA ALA A 52 3.98 -7.18 -1.63
C ALA A 52 4.37 -6.58 -0.28
N ILE A 53 3.81 -7.07 0.81
CA ILE A 53 4.16 -6.61 2.15
C ILE A 53 5.66 -6.79 2.38
N HIS A 54 6.17 -7.98 2.12
CA HIS A 54 7.59 -8.29 2.30
C HIS A 54 8.50 -7.37 1.48
N SER A 55 8.09 -7.09 0.23
CA SER A 55 8.92 -6.31 -0.68
C SER A 55 8.87 -4.81 -0.41
N LEU A 56 7.73 -4.31 0.06
CA LEU A 56 7.50 -2.87 0.12
C LEU A 56 7.65 -2.29 1.53
N ASP A 57 7.55 -3.11 2.57
CA ASP A 57 7.74 -2.62 3.94
C ASP A 57 9.15 -2.07 4.09
N GLY A 58 9.25 -0.85 4.62
CA GLY A 58 10.53 -0.19 4.81
C GLY A 58 11.08 0.50 3.57
N THR A 59 10.38 0.44 2.44
CA THR A 59 10.78 1.19 1.25
C THR A 59 10.27 2.62 1.33
N ARG A 60 10.47 3.41 0.29
CA ARG A 60 10.08 4.83 0.30
C ARG A 60 9.08 5.12 -0.82
N ILE A 61 8.12 5.98 -0.49
CA ILE A 61 7.24 6.59 -1.48
C ILE A 61 7.46 8.10 -1.38
N LEU A 62 7.79 8.72 -2.50
CA LEU A 62 8.07 10.16 -2.56
C LEU A 62 9.05 10.62 -1.47
N GLY A 63 10.07 9.81 -1.22
CA GLY A 63 11.14 10.14 -0.29
C GLY A 63 10.88 9.81 1.18
N ARG A 64 9.70 9.30 1.53
CA ARG A 64 9.37 8.95 2.91
C ARG A 64 9.23 7.46 3.07
N MET A 65 9.82 6.93 4.14
CA MET A 65 9.74 5.50 4.45
C MET A 65 8.31 5.12 4.80
N ILE A 66 7.85 4.03 4.23
CA ILE A 66 6.52 3.51 4.50
C ILE A 66 6.58 2.27 5.36
N ILE A 67 5.52 2.06 6.12
CA ILE A 67 5.29 0.83 6.86
C ILE A 67 4.15 0.11 6.19
N VAL A 68 4.37 -1.14 5.82
CA VAL A 68 3.40 -1.96 5.10
C VAL A 68 3.13 -3.19 5.94
N GLU A 69 1.89 -3.39 6.32
CA GLU A 69 1.52 -4.52 7.17
C GLU A 69 0.14 -5.05 6.78
N GLU A 70 -0.11 -6.30 7.08
CA GLU A 70 -1.41 -6.89 6.82
C GLU A 70 -2.42 -6.33 7.82
N CYS A 71 -3.60 -5.94 7.29
CA CYS A 71 -4.68 -5.41 8.12
C CYS A 71 -5.73 -6.50 8.30
N PHE A 72 -5.94 -6.91 9.53
CA PHE A 72 -6.96 -7.89 9.87
C PHE A 72 -8.20 -7.15 10.34
N SER A 73 -9.32 -7.47 9.74
CA SER A 73 -10.60 -6.83 10.09
C SER A 73 -11.43 -7.72 11.01
#